data_41b2131ce31cceb784521e4c994ea6e6
#
_entry.id   41b2131ce31cceb784521e4c994ea6e6
#
_cell.length_a   1.000
_cell.length_b   1.000
_cell.length_c   1.000
_cell.angle_alpha   90.00
_cell.angle_beta   90.00
_cell.angle_gamma   90.00
#
_symmetry.space_group_name_H-M   'P 1'
#
loop_
_entity.id
_entity.type
_entity.pdbx_description
1 polymer ?
#
loop_
_entity_poly.entity_id
_entity_poly.type
_entity_poly.pdbx_seq_one_letter_code
_entity_poly.pdbx_strand_id
1 'polypeptide(L)'
;MKKIIYSFLIIMFSFSILFAQDEKPEKDKKDEKTNKNLPIKPERYFDLKTDEGSWMSLDVSPDGKTIAFDLLGDIYSIPISGGKAKRITKGMSFDSHPKFSPDGKSLAYVSDKSGSNNIWIKDLETNDSTQITKEKNNSTAFADWTRDGDYLIIAKGRRNLKLHMYHKDGGSGVKLIGEPSSLKIVQPEVSHDDRYIWYANRTNSWQYNAGLPQYQISTYDRET
;
A
#
# COMPACT_ATOMS: atom_id res chain seq x y z
N MET A 1 -84.74 6.18 -27.27
CA MET A 1 -83.55 6.92 -27.76
C MET A 1 -82.53 6.96 -26.63
N LYS A 2 -81.61 5.96 -26.57
CA LYS A 2 -80.55 5.86 -25.58
C LYS A 2 -79.26 6.24 -26.26
N LYS A 3 -78.67 7.35 -25.86
CA LYS A 3 -77.35 7.78 -26.33
C LYS A 3 -76.32 6.96 -25.58
N ILE A 4 -75.56 6.14 -26.27
CA ILE A 4 -74.43 5.40 -25.76
C ILE A 4 -73.26 6.34 -25.88
N ILE A 5 -72.77 6.78 -24.73
CA ILE A 5 -71.50 7.53 -24.63
C ILE A 5 -70.38 6.51 -24.60
N TYR A 6 -69.62 6.41 -25.67
CA TYR A 6 -68.37 5.66 -25.68
C TYR A 6 -67.35 6.48 -25.01
N SER A 7 -67.03 6.06 -23.79
CA SER A 7 -65.87 6.56 -23.07
C SER A 7 -64.62 5.94 -23.69
N PHE A 8 -63.90 6.69 -24.50
CA PHE A 8 -62.58 6.29 -25.02
C PHE A 8 -61.62 6.29 -23.86
N LEU A 9 -61.40 5.12 -23.31
CA LEU A 9 -60.27 4.88 -22.38
C LEU A 9 -59.02 4.80 -23.23
N ILE A 10 -58.33 5.94 -23.37
CA ILE A 10 -56.98 5.97 -23.93
C ILE A 10 -56.08 5.35 -22.90
N ILE A 11 -55.82 4.08 -23.03
CA ILE A 11 -54.71 3.40 -22.38
C ILE A 11 -53.43 3.92 -23.05
N MET A 12 -52.88 4.98 -22.48
CA MET A 12 -51.50 5.35 -22.77
C MET A 12 -50.62 4.23 -22.26
N PHE A 13 -50.33 3.28 -23.14
CA PHE A 13 -49.16 2.43 -22.99
C PHE A 13 -47.94 3.33 -23.12
N SER A 14 -47.56 3.91 -22.01
CA SER A 14 -46.24 4.51 -21.88
C SER A 14 -45.23 3.37 -22.05
N PHE A 15 -44.78 3.19 -23.26
CA PHE A 15 -43.58 2.44 -23.60
C PHE A 15 -42.44 3.17 -22.91
N SER A 16 -42.18 2.78 -21.68
CA SER A 16 -40.93 3.14 -20.98
C SER A 16 -39.81 2.48 -21.78
N ILE A 17 -39.32 3.20 -22.76
CA ILE A 17 -38.02 2.91 -23.36
C ILE A 17 -37.04 3.06 -22.17
N LEU A 18 -36.67 1.94 -21.60
CA LEU A 18 -35.50 1.84 -20.72
C LEU A 18 -34.29 2.18 -21.60
N PHE A 19 -34.02 3.45 -21.74
CA PHE A 19 -32.65 3.86 -22.01
C PHE A 19 -31.87 3.36 -20.82
N ALA A 20 -31.11 2.31 -21.02
CA ALA A 20 -29.95 2.06 -20.18
C ALA A 20 -29.12 3.33 -20.28
N GLN A 21 -29.32 4.24 -19.34
CA GLN A 21 -28.33 5.26 -19.08
C GLN A 21 -27.11 4.47 -18.71
N ASP A 22 -26.12 4.50 -19.61
CA ASP A 22 -24.76 4.21 -19.21
C ASP A 22 -24.51 5.08 -17.99
N GLU A 23 -24.60 4.49 -16.81
CA GLU A 23 -24.12 5.10 -15.57
C GLU A 23 -22.66 5.40 -15.86
N LYS A 24 -22.39 6.65 -16.22
CA LYS A 24 -21.04 7.18 -16.11
C LYS A 24 -20.60 6.82 -14.71
N PRO A 25 -19.47 6.11 -14.53
CA PRO A 25 -19.00 5.72 -13.22
C PRO A 25 -19.02 6.99 -12.37
N GLU A 26 -19.78 6.95 -11.31
CA GLU A 26 -19.91 8.02 -10.33
C GLU A 26 -18.48 8.41 -9.91
N LYS A 27 -18.06 9.59 -10.32
CA LYS A 27 -16.73 10.10 -9.96
C LYS A 27 -16.72 10.17 -8.46
N ASP A 28 -16.03 9.25 -7.83
CA ASP A 28 -15.83 9.20 -6.40
C ASP A 28 -15.30 10.57 -5.93
N LYS A 29 -16.19 11.44 -5.49
CA LYS A 29 -15.84 12.75 -4.93
C LYS A 29 -14.93 12.64 -3.70
N LYS A 30 -14.83 11.44 -3.09
CA LYS A 30 -13.88 11.13 -2.03
C LYS A 30 -12.44 11.03 -2.54
N ASP A 31 -12.23 10.49 -3.75
CA ASP A 31 -10.88 10.36 -4.31
C ASP A 31 -10.26 11.73 -4.68
N GLU A 32 -11.05 12.73 -5.02
CA GLU A 32 -10.54 14.09 -5.29
C GLU A 32 -10.01 14.80 -4.02
N LYS A 33 -10.55 14.49 -2.83
CA LYS A 33 -10.05 15.08 -1.57
C LYS A 33 -8.76 14.43 -1.07
N THR A 34 -8.52 13.16 -1.37
CA THR A 34 -7.31 12.43 -0.94
C THR A 34 -6.12 12.69 -1.85
N ASN A 35 -6.33 13.18 -3.06
CA ASN A 35 -5.27 13.34 -4.07
C ASN A 35 -4.70 14.77 -4.15
N LYS A 36 -4.76 15.54 -3.05
CA LYS A 36 -4.21 16.92 -3.02
C LYS A 36 -2.69 16.98 -3.21
N ASN A 37 -1.98 15.87 -2.98
CA ASN A 37 -0.52 15.83 -2.99
C ASN A 37 0.08 15.43 -4.33
N LEU A 38 -0.69 14.79 -5.21
CA LEU A 38 -0.27 14.41 -6.57
C LEU A 38 -1.32 14.90 -7.58
N PRO A 39 -1.26 16.16 -8.02
CA PRO A 39 -2.28 16.76 -8.91
C PRO A 39 -2.24 16.24 -10.35
N ILE A 40 -1.31 15.34 -10.68
CA ILE A 40 -1.14 14.79 -12.02
C ILE A 40 -2.30 13.85 -12.34
N LYS A 41 -2.94 14.06 -13.49
CA LYS A 41 -3.99 13.18 -14.02
C LYS A 41 -3.41 12.35 -15.18
N PRO A 42 -3.72 11.03 -15.25
CA PRO A 42 -3.28 10.23 -16.37
C PRO A 42 -3.96 10.70 -17.67
N GLU A 43 -3.20 10.81 -18.74
CA GLU A 43 -3.72 11.17 -20.06
C GLU A 43 -4.23 9.98 -20.86
N ARG A 44 -3.69 8.80 -20.58
CA ARG A 44 -4.03 7.55 -21.27
C ARG A 44 -4.13 6.40 -20.28
N TYR A 45 -5.00 5.46 -20.61
CA TYR A 45 -5.15 4.20 -19.90
C TYR A 45 -4.90 3.06 -20.86
N PHE A 46 -4.40 1.95 -20.36
CA PHE A 46 -4.29 0.69 -21.10
C PHE A 46 -4.67 -0.47 -20.18
N ASP A 47 -5.22 -1.50 -20.75
CA ASP A 47 -5.50 -2.74 -20.04
C ASP A 47 -4.28 -3.65 -20.10
N LEU A 48 -3.67 -3.92 -18.95
CA LEU A 48 -2.59 -4.88 -18.81
C LEU A 48 -3.18 -6.25 -18.43
N LYS A 49 -2.93 -7.25 -19.27
CA LYS A 49 -3.18 -8.64 -18.95
C LYS A 49 -1.83 -9.36 -18.91
N THR A 50 -1.43 -9.81 -17.76
CA THR A 50 -0.17 -10.52 -17.55
C THR A 50 -0.31 -11.55 -16.44
N ASP A 51 0.46 -12.61 -16.52
CA ASP A 51 0.69 -13.61 -15.49
C ASP A 51 2.15 -13.59 -14.99
N GLU A 52 2.90 -12.59 -15.42
CA GLU A 52 4.29 -12.38 -15.06
C GLU A 52 4.51 -11.00 -14.48
N GLY A 53 5.47 -10.88 -13.56
CA GLY A 53 5.96 -9.63 -12.99
C GLY A 53 7.42 -9.75 -12.58
N SER A 54 8.13 -8.63 -12.54
CA SER A 54 9.52 -8.57 -12.10
C SER A 54 9.71 -7.47 -11.05
N TRP A 55 10.67 -7.68 -10.16
CA TRP A 55 10.99 -6.73 -9.07
C TRP A 55 9.83 -6.48 -8.10
N MET A 56 8.94 -7.46 -7.95
CA MET A 56 7.81 -7.39 -7.03
C MET A 56 8.26 -7.65 -5.59
N SER A 57 7.71 -6.86 -4.66
CA SER A 57 7.69 -7.21 -3.24
C SER A 57 6.37 -7.90 -2.91
N LEU A 58 6.41 -8.85 -2.02
CA LEU A 58 5.20 -9.58 -1.61
C LEU A 58 5.21 -9.89 -0.13
N ASP A 59 4.01 -10.14 0.38
CA ASP A 59 3.79 -10.67 1.72
C ASP A 59 2.59 -11.63 1.73
N VAL A 60 2.58 -12.57 2.68
CA VAL A 60 1.50 -13.55 2.83
C VAL A 60 0.68 -13.21 4.06
N SER A 61 -0.64 -13.22 3.92
CA SER A 61 -1.54 -12.98 5.05
C SER A 61 -1.29 -13.97 6.20
N PRO A 62 -1.53 -13.57 7.47
CA PRO A 62 -1.28 -14.42 8.64
C PRO A 62 -2.00 -15.77 8.61
N ASP A 63 -3.13 -15.85 7.93
CA ASP A 63 -3.89 -17.11 7.76
C ASP A 63 -3.38 -17.99 6.60
N GLY A 64 -2.33 -17.53 5.88
CA GLY A 64 -1.69 -18.25 4.77
C GLY A 64 -2.52 -18.34 3.50
N LYS A 65 -3.64 -17.60 3.37
CA LYS A 65 -4.59 -17.78 2.26
C LYS A 65 -4.46 -16.74 1.15
N THR A 66 -3.82 -15.60 1.42
CA THR A 66 -3.75 -14.47 0.50
C THR A 66 -2.32 -13.98 0.36
N ILE A 67 -1.90 -13.67 -0.86
CA ILE A 67 -0.65 -12.98 -1.15
C ILE A 67 -1.00 -11.54 -1.50
N ALA A 68 -0.36 -10.57 -0.85
CA ALA A 68 -0.31 -9.18 -1.30
C ALA A 68 1.02 -8.95 -2.04
N PHE A 69 0.99 -8.22 -3.14
CA PHE A 69 2.18 -7.91 -3.92
C PHE A 69 2.05 -6.56 -4.63
N ASP A 70 3.19 -5.95 -4.95
CA ASP A 70 3.21 -4.75 -5.77
C ASP A 70 3.47 -5.09 -7.24
N LEU A 71 2.82 -4.34 -8.14
CA LEU A 71 3.05 -4.42 -9.57
C LEU A 71 2.78 -3.05 -10.20
N LEU A 72 3.78 -2.50 -10.89
CA LEU A 72 3.70 -1.21 -11.60
C LEU A 72 3.22 -0.03 -10.73
N GLY A 73 3.59 -0.04 -9.44
CA GLY A 73 3.27 1.03 -8.51
C GLY A 73 1.89 0.95 -7.86
N ASP A 74 1.21 -0.17 -8.00
CA ASP A 74 0.00 -0.48 -7.24
C ASP A 74 0.14 -1.79 -6.48
N ILE A 75 -0.62 -1.94 -5.41
CA ILE A 75 -0.69 -3.15 -4.62
C ILE A 75 -1.90 -3.98 -5.04
N TYR A 76 -1.69 -5.26 -5.17
CA TYR A 76 -2.68 -6.27 -5.52
C TYR A 76 -2.74 -7.35 -4.45
N SER A 77 -3.84 -8.07 -4.40
CA SER A 77 -3.98 -9.31 -3.64
C SER A 77 -4.45 -10.44 -4.54
N ILE A 78 -3.98 -11.66 -4.26
CA ILE A 78 -4.38 -12.88 -4.96
C ILE A 78 -4.51 -14.03 -3.94
N PRO A 79 -5.48 -14.94 -4.07
CA PRO A 79 -5.51 -16.15 -3.26
C PRO A 79 -4.23 -16.96 -3.42
N ILE A 80 -3.75 -17.63 -2.36
CA ILE A 80 -2.57 -18.51 -2.42
C ILE A 80 -2.75 -19.65 -3.43
N SER A 81 -3.99 -20.04 -3.71
CA SER A 81 -4.33 -21.02 -4.74
C SER A 81 -4.26 -20.48 -6.17
N GLY A 82 -3.89 -19.21 -6.34
CA GLY A 82 -3.88 -18.55 -7.63
C GLY A 82 -5.24 -17.97 -8.06
N GLY A 83 -5.33 -17.55 -9.32
CA GLY A 83 -6.52 -16.98 -9.90
C GLY A 83 -6.33 -15.53 -10.36
N LYS A 84 -7.39 -14.73 -10.32
CA LYS A 84 -7.36 -13.33 -10.72
C LYS A 84 -6.96 -12.44 -9.56
N ALA A 85 -5.92 -11.64 -9.72
CA ALA A 85 -5.52 -10.65 -8.74
C ALA A 85 -6.55 -9.50 -8.64
N LYS A 86 -6.77 -9.03 -7.41
CA LYS A 86 -7.59 -7.86 -7.09
C LYS A 86 -6.67 -6.68 -6.77
N ARG A 87 -6.89 -5.55 -7.43
CA ARG A 87 -6.17 -4.30 -7.15
C ARG A 87 -6.63 -3.72 -5.80
N ILE A 88 -5.70 -3.45 -4.91
CA ILE A 88 -5.92 -2.92 -3.55
C ILE A 88 -5.71 -1.41 -3.51
N THR A 89 -4.64 -0.91 -4.13
CA THR A 89 -4.38 0.52 -4.24
C THR A 89 -4.55 0.97 -5.68
N LYS A 90 -4.79 2.26 -5.88
CA LYS A 90 -4.97 2.87 -7.20
C LYS A 90 -4.58 4.34 -7.17
N GLY A 91 -4.27 4.90 -8.31
CA GLY A 91 -3.96 6.33 -8.45
C GLY A 91 -2.65 6.55 -9.17
N MET A 92 -2.05 7.71 -8.91
CA MET A 92 -0.77 8.13 -9.52
C MET A 92 0.42 7.92 -8.58
N SER A 93 0.18 7.51 -7.34
CA SER A 93 1.23 7.18 -6.39
C SER A 93 1.95 5.90 -6.78
N PHE A 94 3.21 5.81 -6.41
CA PHE A 94 3.98 4.58 -6.46
C PHE A 94 3.88 3.88 -5.11
N ASP A 95 3.01 2.87 -5.05
CA ASP A 95 2.75 2.07 -3.86
C ASP A 95 3.51 0.74 -3.95
N SER A 96 4.25 0.37 -2.89
CA SER A 96 5.13 -0.79 -2.89
C SER A 96 5.36 -1.36 -1.50
N HIS A 97 6.01 -2.52 -1.43
CA HIS A 97 6.42 -3.20 -0.19
C HIS A 97 5.24 -3.42 0.78
N PRO A 98 4.20 -4.14 0.35
CA PRO A 98 3.08 -4.46 1.23
C PRO A 98 3.49 -5.40 2.36
N LYS A 99 2.95 -5.19 3.57
CA LYS A 99 3.10 -6.04 4.75
C LYS A 99 1.77 -6.14 5.50
N PHE A 100 1.25 -7.34 5.65
CA PHE A 100 0.04 -7.57 6.44
C PHE A 100 0.27 -7.29 7.92
N SER A 101 -0.71 -6.68 8.57
CA SER A 101 -0.76 -6.65 10.03
C SER A 101 -0.93 -8.07 10.61
N PRO A 102 -0.49 -8.35 11.85
CA PRO A 102 -0.59 -9.68 12.44
C PRO A 102 -2.02 -10.23 12.52
N ASP A 103 -3.02 -9.37 12.58
CA ASP A 103 -4.44 -9.74 12.56
C ASP A 103 -5.02 -9.89 11.15
N GLY A 104 -4.22 -9.58 10.11
CA GLY A 104 -4.60 -9.67 8.70
C GLY A 104 -5.62 -8.62 8.24
N LYS A 105 -6.00 -7.65 9.07
CA LYS A 105 -7.03 -6.65 8.74
C LYS A 105 -6.49 -5.41 8.05
N SER A 106 -5.19 -5.18 8.15
CA SER A 106 -4.54 -4.01 7.60
C SER A 106 -3.32 -4.39 6.76
N LEU A 107 -2.90 -3.46 5.91
CA LEU A 107 -1.73 -3.59 5.06
C LEU A 107 -0.88 -2.34 5.20
N ALA A 108 0.33 -2.47 5.75
CA ALA A 108 1.33 -1.41 5.71
C ALA A 108 2.01 -1.41 4.33
N TYR A 109 2.33 -0.25 3.80
CA TYR A 109 3.01 -0.12 2.51
C TYR A 109 3.74 1.22 2.39
N VAL A 110 4.68 1.28 1.47
CA VAL A 110 5.38 2.51 1.10
C VAL A 110 4.61 3.20 -0.02
N SER A 111 4.41 4.51 0.11
CA SER A 111 3.76 5.32 -0.93
C SER A 111 4.35 6.73 -0.99
N ASP A 112 4.49 7.28 -2.18
CA ASP A 112 4.95 8.65 -2.45
C ASP A 112 3.79 9.65 -2.59
N LYS A 113 2.54 9.24 -2.35
CA LYS A 113 1.35 10.08 -2.58
C LYS A 113 1.31 11.37 -1.76
N SER A 114 2.13 11.49 -0.72
CA SER A 114 2.32 12.73 0.06
C SER A 114 3.50 13.59 -0.42
N GLY A 115 4.11 13.26 -1.55
CA GLY A 115 5.24 13.99 -2.16
C GLY A 115 6.62 13.41 -1.82
N SER A 116 6.68 12.42 -0.95
CA SER A 116 7.89 11.61 -0.65
C SER A 116 7.48 10.25 -0.12
N ASN A 117 8.40 9.28 -0.19
CA ASN A 117 8.15 7.93 0.31
C ASN A 117 7.87 7.95 1.81
N ASN A 118 6.66 7.56 2.15
CA ASN A 118 6.17 7.45 3.52
C ASN A 118 5.50 6.09 3.73
N ILE A 119 5.40 5.67 5.00
CA ILE A 119 4.61 4.49 5.37
C ILE A 119 3.15 4.90 5.53
N TRP A 120 2.31 4.10 4.93
CA TRP A 120 0.86 4.19 5.01
C TRP A 120 0.31 2.86 5.49
N ILE A 121 -0.80 2.91 6.20
CA ILE A 121 -1.59 1.73 6.57
C ILE A 121 -2.92 1.83 5.84
N LYS A 122 -3.29 0.75 5.15
CA LYS A 122 -4.60 0.58 4.55
C LYS A 122 -5.41 -0.42 5.37
N ASP A 123 -6.57 0.00 5.82
CA ASP A 123 -7.60 -0.88 6.36
C ASP A 123 -8.25 -1.64 5.20
N LEU A 124 -8.25 -2.96 5.27
CA LEU A 124 -8.75 -3.83 4.20
C LEU A 124 -10.27 -4.00 4.22
N GLU A 125 -10.92 -3.68 5.34
CA GLU A 125 -12.37 -3.70 5.49
C GLU A 125 -13.01 -2.39 5.05
N THR A 126 -12.56 -1.27 5.62
CA THR A 126 -13.10 0.07 5.30
C THR A 126 -12.53 0.66 4.02
N ASN A 127 -11.40 0.12 3.55
CA ASN A 127 -10.64 0.62 2.40
C ASN A 127 -10.00 2.02 2.61
N ASP A 128 -9.98 2.52 3.84
CA ASP A 128 -9.33 3.78 4.18
C ASP A 128 -7.80 3.62 4.27
N SER A 129 -7.07 4.71 4.05
CA SER A 129 -5.62 4.73 4.17
C SER A 129 -5.15 5.87 5.06
N THR A 130 -4.29 5.55 6.04
CA THR A 130 -3.75 6.50 7.00
C THR A 130 -2.24 6.65 6.81
N GLN A 131 -1.76 7.89 6.75
CA GLN A 131 -0.34 8.18 6.67
C GLN A 131 0.30 8.10 8.06
N ILE A 132 1.30 7.24 8.22
CA ILE A 132 1.99 7.00 9.50
C ILE A 132 3.23 7.90 9.63
N THR A 133 4.09 7.90 8.62
CA THR A 133 5.27 8.79 8.61
C THR A 133 4.98 10.03 7.76
N LYS A 134 5.55 11.18 8.16
CA LYS A 134 5.31 12.48 7.49
C LYS A 134 6.62 13.11 7.05
N GLU A 135 7.46 12.30 6.39
CA GLU A 135 8.76 12.74 5.91
C GLU A 135 8.61 13.58 4.64
N LYS A 136 9.37 14.66 4.58
CA LYS A 136 9.44 15.54 3.40
C LYS A 136 10.78 15.42 2.67
N ASN A 137 11.86 15.29 3.44
CA ASN A 137 13.24 15.26 2.93
C ASN A 137 13.96 13.94 3.19
N ASN A 138 13.35 13.05 3.95
CA ASN A 138 13.80 11.70 4.21
C ASN A 138 12.94 10.73 3.40
N SER A 139 13.42 9.52 3.25
CA SER A 139 12.68 8.41 2.64
C SER A 139 12.45 7.34 3.69
N THR A 140 11.29 6.72 3.63
CA THR A 140 11.02 5.44 4.29
C THR A 140 10.91 4.38 3.20
N ALA A 141 11.54 3.23 3.39
CA ALA A 141 11.68 2.25 2.32
C ALA A 141 11.05 0.90 2.63
N PHE A 142 11.04 0.50 3.87
CA PHE A 142 10.58 -0.83 4.29
C PHE A 142 9.88 -0.70 5.63
N ALA A 143 8.89 -1.56 5.87
CA ALA A 143 8.24 -1.69 7.16
C ALA A 143 7.94 -3.15 7.45
N ASP A 144 7.97 -3.53 8.72
CA ASP A 144 7.39 -4.76 9.24
C ASP A 144 6.68 -4.49 10.56
N TRP A 145 5.71 -5.32 10.91
CA TRP A 145 4.90 -5.17 12.10
C TRP A 145 5.52 -5.87 13.31
N THR A 146 5.39 -5.27 14.50
CA THR A 146 5.52 -6.02 15.75
C THR A 146 4.36 -7.00 15.88
N ARG A 147 4.56 -8.10 16.62
CA ARG A 147 3.59 -9.20 16.67
C ARG A 147 2.29 -8.85 17.41
N ASP A 148 2.34 -7.86 18.30
CA ASP A 148 1.16 -7.25 18.92
C ASP A 148 0.34 -6.39 17.94
N GLY A 149 0.93 -6.01 16.80
CA GLY A 149 0.29 -5.16 15.79
C GLY A 149 0.21 -3.69 16.17
N ASP A 150 0.86 -3.25 17.23
CA ASP A 150 0.81 -1.87 17.70
C ASP A 150 1.90 -0.98 17.09
N TYR A 151 3.02 -1.59 16.64
CA TYR A 151 4.14 -0.84 16.10
C TYR A 151 4.60 -1.36 14.74
N LEU A 152 5.25 -0.46 14.02
CA LEU A 152 5.94 -0.71 12.77
C LEU A 152 7.43 -0.46 12.96
N ILE A 153 8.24 -1.43 12.55
CA ILE A 153 9.70 -1.31 12.45
C ILE A 153 10.02 -0.87 11.04
N ILE A 154 10.63 0.28 10.87
CA ILE A 154 10.85 0.89 9.56
C ILE A 154 12.32 1.27 9.31
N ALA A 155 12.73 1.19 8.05
CA ALA A 155 14.00 1.74 7.59
C ALA A 155 13.77 3.15 7.03
N LYS A 156 14.32 4.17 7.75
CA LYS A 156 14.08 5.58 7.46
C LYS A 156 15.36 6.39 7.45
N GLY A 157 15.48 7.34 6.55
CA GLY A 157 16.60 8.28 6.47
C GLY A 157 16.72 8.97 5.13
N ARG A 158 17.72 9.86 5.00
CA ARG A 158 17.95 10.62 3.76
C ARG A 158 18.84 9.85 2.77
N ARG A 159 20.00 9.41 3.21
CA ARG A 159 21.01 8.67 2.44
C ARG A 159 21.21 7.27 2.96
N ASN A 160 21.47 7.20 4.27
CA ASN A 160 21.65 5.97 5.00
C ASN A 160 20.42 5.76 5.86
N LEU A 161 19.62 4.79 5.50
CA LEU A 161 18.42 4.44 6.26
C LEU A 161 18.83 3.84 7.60
N LYS A 162 18.12 4.21 8.64
CA LYS A 162 18.31 3.79 10.02
C LYS A 162 17.07 3.06 10.51
N LEU A 163 17.21 2.24 11.53
CA LEU A 163 16.12 1.52 12.13
C LEU A 163 15.32 2.41 13.07
N HIS A 164 14.01 2.47 12.85
CA HIS A 164 13.09 3.23 13.69
C HIS A 164 11.86 2.37 14.02
N MET A 165 11.19 2.72 15.10
CA MET A 165 9.90 2.15 15.52
C MET A 165 8.84 3.26 15.55
N TYR A 166 7.67 2.99 14.98
CA TYR A 166 6.54 3.91 14.95
C TYR A 166 5.29 3.22 15.45
N HIS A 167 4.48 3.91 16.23
CA HIS A 167 3.15 3.42 16.57
C HIS A 167 2.24 3.43 15.33
N LYS A 168 1.34 2.47 15.21
CA LYS A 168 0.41 2.34 14.07
C LYS A 168 -0.47 3.58 13.85
N ASP A 169 -0.74 4.35 14.89
CA ASP A 169 -1.52 5.59 14.80
C ASP A 169 -0.65 6.82 14.47
N GLY A 170 0.65 6.62 14.22
CA GLY A 170 1.59 7.67 13.84
C GLY A 170 2.43 8.20 15.01
N GLY A 171 2.81 9.47 14.93
CA GLY A 171 3.70 10.13 15.90
C GLY A 171 5.08 10.42 15.35
N SER A 172 6.05 10.73 16.23
CA SER A 172 7.43 11.06 15.84
C SER A 172 8.32 9.83 15.66
N GLY A 173 7.90 8.70 16.20
CA GLY A 173 8.69 7.47 16.23
C GLY A 173 9.93 7.54 17.10
N VAL A 174 10.57 6.40 17.31
CA VAL A 174 11.81 6.23 18.07
C VAL A 174 12.87 5.64 17.16
N LYS A 175 14.07 6.21 17.16
CA LYS A 175 15.22 5.64 16.46
C LYS A 175 15.83 4.53 17.33
N LEU A 176 15.86 3.30 16.82
CA LEU A 176 16.44 2.14 17.50
C LEU A 176 17.95 2.06 17.23
N ILE A 177 18.36 2.19 15.96
CA ILE A 177 19.76 2.14 15.55
C ILE A 177 20.08 3.39 14.72
N GLY A 178 21.08 4.14 15.15
CA GLY A 178 21.52 5.37 14.49
C GLY A 178 22.98 5.36 14.07
N GLU A 179 23.82 4.61 14.75
CA GLU A 179 25.26 4.61 14.56
C GLU A 179 25.79 3.29 13.99
N PRO A 180 26.91 3.32 13.30
CA PRO A 180 27.62 4.52 12.82
C PRO A 180 26.83 5.28 11.74
N SER A 181 27.15 6.56 11.52
CA SER A 181 26.44 7.40 10.54
C SER A 181 26.46 6.84 9.12
N SER A 182 27.52 6.10 8.75
CA SER A 182 27.65 5.39 7.48
C SER A 182 26.76 4.15 7.35
N LEU A 183 26.26 3.59 8.47
CA LEU A 183 25.43 2.40 8.48
C LEU A 183 24.15 2.64 7.66
N LYS A 184 23.89 1.77 6.70
CA LYS A 184 22.64 1.70 5.95
C LYS A 184 21.92 0.41 6.29
N ILE A 185 20.68 0.54 6.75
CA ILE A 185 19.77 -0.57 7.09
C ILE A 185 18.69 -0.68 6.04
N VAL A 186 18.37 -1.90 5.62
CA VAL A 186 17.28 -2.20 4.71
C VAL A 186 16.57 -3.48 5.14
N GLN A 187 15.32 -3.63 4.73
CA GLN A 187 14.51 -4.84 4.91
C GLN A 187 14.51 -5.34 6.37
N PRO A 188 14.04 -4.55 7.34
CA PRO A 188 13.83 -5.04 8.68
C PRO A 188 12.70 -6.05 8.72
N GLU A 189 12.88 -7.14 9.46
CA GLU A 189 11.90 -8.19 9.71
C GLU A 189 11.87 -8.51 11.20
N VAL A 190 10.69 -8.56 11.78
CA VAL A 190 10.48 -8.88 13.21
C VAL A 190 10.40 -10.38 13.40
N SER A 191 11.13 -10.92 14.38
CA SER A 191 11.07 -12.34 14.70
C SER A 191 9.70 -12.77 15.23
N HIS A 192 9.38 -14.06 15.13
CA HIS A 192 8.10 -14.59 15.55
C HIS A 192 7.80 -14.37 17.04
N ASP A 193 8.84 -14.40 17.89
CA ASP A 193 8.76 -14.15 19.32
C ASP A 193 8.80 -12.67 19.70
N ASP A 194 8.83 -11.77 18.71
CA ASP A 194 8.86 -10.31 18.84
C ASP A 194 10.12 -9.75 19.53
N ARG A 195 11.09 -10.60 19.82
CA ARG A 195 12.33 -10.23 20.52
C ARG A 195 13.36 -9.61 19.58
N TYR A 196 13.57 -10.23 18.42
CA TYR A 196 14.63 -9.81 17.51
C TYR A 196 14.09 -9.09 16.30
N ILE A 197 14.82 -8.07 15.86
CA ILE A 197 14.62 -7.44 14.56
C ILE A 197 15.83 -7.80 13.69
N TRP A 198 15.59 -8.58 12.63
CA TRP A 198 16.57 -8.92 11.63
C TRP A 198 16.62 -7.83 10.57
N TYR A 199 17.79 -7.48 10.09
CA TYR A 199 17.93 -6.50 9.02
C TYR A 199 19.19 -6.72 8.21
N ALA A 200 19.12 -6.39 6.92
CA ALA A 200 20.31 -6.31 6.11
C ALA A 200 20.97 -4.94 6.29
N ASN A 201 22.30 -4.92 6.42
CA ASN A 201 23.04 -3.67 6.62
C ASN A 201 24.36 -3.64 5.88
N ARG A 202 24.87 -2.44 5.68
CA ARG A 202 26.23 -2.17 5.23
C ARG A 202 26.74 -0.88 5.84
N THR A 203 28.05 -0.79 6.03
CA THR A 203 28.75 0.42 6.52
C THR A 203 29.58 1.09 5.44
N ASN A 204 30.01 0.32 4.44
CA ASN A 204 30.86 0.82 3.35
C ASN A 204 30.06 1.65 2.35
N SER A 205 30.68 2.71 1.86
CA SER A 205 30.11 3.50 0.76
C SER A 205 30.03 2.66 -0.52
N TRP A 206 29.05 2.98 -1.35
CA TRP A 206 29.04 2.47 -2.71
C TRP A 206 30.24 3.03 -3.47
N GLN A 207 31.09 2.15 -3.97
CA GLN A 207 32.19 2.52 -4.86
C GLN A 207 31.87 1.97 -6.25
N TYR A 208 31.74 2.86 -7.21
CA TYR A 208 31.30 2.54 -8.56
C TYR A 208 32.19 1.49 -9.26
N ASN A 209 33.47 1.42 -8.91
CA ASN A 209 34.46 0.55 -9.56
C ASN A 209 34.98 -0.60 -8.68
N ALA A 210 34.45 -0.81 -7.49
CA ALA A 210 35.04 -1.72 -6.51
C ALA A 210 34.18 -2.94 -6.17
N GLY A 211 33.38 -3.42 -7.08
CA GLY A 211 32.46 -4.53 -6.83
C GLY A 211 31.19 -4.12 -6.09
N LEU A 212 30.26 -5.03 -5.97
CA LEU A 212 28.99 -4.81 -5.29
C LEU A 212 29.22 -4.64 -3.78
N PRO A 213 28.60 -3.65 -3.13
CA PRO A 213 28.66 -3.52 -1.68
C PRO A 213 28.04 -4.74 -1.04
N GLN A 214 28.78 -5.36 -0.15
CA GLN A 214 28.31 -6.52 0.59
C GLN A 214 27.33 -6.08 1.69
N TYR A 215 26.14 -6.65 1.68
CA TYR A 215 25.23 -6.58 2.78
C TYR A 215 25.49 -7.73 3.75
N GLN A 216 25.39 -7.44 5.03
CA GLN A 216 25.43 -8.40 6.12
C GLN A 216 24.06 -8.45 6.78
N ILE A 217 23.70 -9.60 7.33
CA ILE A 217 22.52 -9.75 8.17
C ILE A 217 22.94 -9.52 9.61
N SER A 218 22.20 -8.65 10.30
CA SER A 218 22.40 -8.36 11.72
C SER A 218 21.05 -8.41 12.44
N THR A 219 21.14 -8.45 13.75
CA THR A 219 19.99 -8.45 14.65
C THR A 219 20.04 -7.30 15.62
N TYR A 220 18.89 -6.81 15.99
CA TYR A 220 18.67 -5.92 17.12
C TYR A 220 17.83 -6.70 18.15
N ASP A 221 18.34 -6.86 19.37
CA ASP A 221 17.61 -7.45 20.49
C ASP A 221 16.79 -6.35 21.17
N ARG A 222 15.50 -6.51 21.28
CA ARG A 222 14.59 -5.51 21.88
C ARG A 222 14.57 -5.56 23.41
N GLU A 223 15.17 -6.60 24.04
CA GLU A 223 15.21 -6.80 25.48
C GLU A 223 16.55 -6.34 26.12
N THR A 224 17.58 -6.10 25.33
CA THR A 224 18.91 -5.64 25.79
C THR A 224 19.26 -4.28 25.16
#